data_88574c8c6af31222375365df579389dd
#
_entry.id   88574c8c6af31222375365df579389dd
#
_cell.length_a   1.000
_cell.length_b   1.000
_cell.length_c   1.000
_cell.angle_alpha   90.00
_cell.angle_beta   90.00
_cell.angle_gamma   90.00
#
_symmetry.space_group_name_H-M   'P 1'
#
loop_
_entity.id
_entity.type
_entity.pdbx_description
1 polymer ?
#
loop_
_entity_poly.entity_id
_entity_poly.type
_entity_poly.pdbx_seq_one_letter_code
_entity_poly.pdbx_strand_id
1 'polypeptide(L)'
;MSARTESPHRDTRARVPRNLPVQLTGFVGRQAERAGVGVVLADRRLVTLTGVGGVGKTRLAAQVAVDQAERWPDGVWWVELGAVTETADVAEVVASTIGVLVEPVRGPLGSVTVALADCRTLVCLDNCEHVLEGAAEVAAALLLACPEVTVLATSREPLGLPGEAVWQVPPLATDDAMALFVERAGAVRPGFALDAAGEAAVRAMCARLDGIPLALELAAAWLRTLTPQQIEAGLDDRFGLLVRGPRGAVPRQQTLAASIDWSHALLEETDRVVFRRLAIFPGGFGLEAARSVAAAGTVGRNDVLDALGRLVDKSLVVATERGQEARYRLLETIRQFAADRLADAGEVAATRDRHLAHVLAFVEGAEPELRRDLDAWRTRLELEQADLRTALEWGLAAPDPEPGRRLAAALPWLWHLHGQGPEGIDFLRRAIRRAPQDRSRLQGRLLTGIALVADTASPFGLEYDAAQRALEIATEQGDEPLRALCLTLSAVGRFFTDFDGAWRLSVEALDAAEAAGDAFVVDAARALQGIILHLRDRHEAAEPLLASAVEGLLRRHRGIAATTLGFQASGALSTGRLHQARRLAEEAVRVAEPLGDYHRVGSTRSVLALVHGLAGR
;
A
#
# COMPACT_ATOMS: atom_id res chain seq x y z
N MET A 1 13.22 58.28 -14.66
CA MET A 1 13.62 56.94 -15.10
C MET A 1 13.12 55.95 -14.03
N SER A 2 12.00 55.31 -14.29
CA SER A 2 11.28 54.48 -13.33
C SER A 2 11.62 53.00 -13.64
N ALA A 3 12.31 52.34 -12.71
CA ALA A 3 12.59 50.92 -12.81
C ALA A 3 11.36 50.14 -12.31
N ARG A 4 10.67 49.48 -13.21
CA ARG A 4 9.64 48.47 -12.87
C ARG A 4 10.35 47.20 -12.44
N THR A 5 10.17 46.83 -11.18
CA THR A 5 10.47 45.51 -10.63
C THR A 5 9.37 44.54 -11.08
N GLU A 6 9.69 43.68 -12.02
CA GLU A 6 8.86 42.54 -12.37
C GLU A 6 8.97 41.49 -11.25
N SER A 7 7.84 41.19 -10.60
CA SER A 7 7.69 40.07 -9.70
C SER A 7 7.62 38.77 -10.53
N PRO A 8 8.32 37.70 -10.16
CA PRO A 8 8.17 36.42 -10.83
C PRO A 8 6.83 35.82 -10.48
N HIS A 9 5.92 35.75 -11.45
CA HIS A 9 4.73 34.90 -11.37
C HIS A 9 5.17 33.46 -11.14
N ARG A 10 5.05 32.98 -9.91
CA ARG A 10 5.03 31.55 -9.61
C ARG A 10 3.79 30.96 -10.27
N ASP A 11 4.03 30.11 -11.25
CA ASP A 11 3.03 29.28 -11.91
C ASP A 11 2.48 28.28 -10.88
N THR A 12 1.46 28.68 -10.12
CA THR A 12 0.71 27.85 -9.17
C THR A 12 -0.39 27.12 -9.91
N ARG A 13 -0.04 26.36 -10.94
CA ARG A 13 -0.93 25.27 -11.40
C ARG A 13 -0.88 24.21 -10.31
N ALA A 14 -1.98 24.06 -9.58
CA ALA A 14 -2.17 22.95 -8.65
C ALA A 14 -1.85 21.63 -9.42
N ARG A 15 -0.84 20.89 -8.94
CA ARG A 15 -0.51 19.60 -9.56
C ARG A 15 -1.70 18.69 -9.39
N VAL A 16 -2.27 18.22 -10.50
CA VAL A 16 -3.31 17.19 -10.49
C VAL A 16 -2.81 16.01 -9.63
N PRO A 17 -3.57 15.53 -8.64
CA PRO A 17 -3.17 14.40 -7.83
C PRO A 17 -2.88 13.19 -8.71
N ARG A 18 -1.70 12.59 -8.60
CA ARG A 18 -1.26 11.46 -9.43
C ARG A 18 -0.38 10.53 -8.62
N ASN A 19 -0.69 9.25 -8.65
CA ASN A 19 0.15 8.18 -8.13
C ASN A 19 0.59 7.21 -9.23
N LEU A 20 0.70 7.67 -10.48
CA LEU A 20 1.07 6.84 -11.62
C LEU A 20 2.44 6.18 -11.42
N PRO A 21 2.61 4.91 -11.82
CA PRO A 21 3.87 4.20 -11.69
C PRO A 21 4.94 4.85 -12.56
N VAL A 22 6.12 5.07 -11.99
CA VAL A 22 7.27 5.60 -12.71
C VAL A 22 7.84 4.52 -13.63
N GLN A 23 7.85 4.77 -14.94
CA GLN A 23 8.46 3.86 -15.90
C GLN A 23 9.96 4.17 -16.00
N LEU A 24 10.81 3.23 -15.55
CA LEU A 24 12.27 3.38 -15.53
C LEU A 24 12.93 3.07 -16.88
N THR A 25 12.19 2.46 -17.81
CA THR A 25 12.68 2.10 -19.16
C THR A 25 11.80 2.72 -20.22
N GLY A 26 12.36 3.04 -21.39
CA GLY A 26 11.64 3.63 -22.51
C GLY A 26 10.40 2.82 -22.90
N PHE A 27 9.35 3.52 -23.35
CA PHE A 27 8.18 2.90 -23.95
C PHE A 27 8.40 2.82 -25.45
N VAL A 28 8.48 1.61 -25.99
CA VAL A 28 8.80 1.37 -27.41
C VAL A 28 7.54 1.03 -28.18
N GLY A 29 7.35 1.68 -29.35
CA GLY A 29 6.28 1.37 -30.28
C GLY A 29 4.88 1.73 -29.78
N ARG A 30 3.87 1.05 -30.31
CA ARG A 30 2.46 1.13 -29.90
C ARG A 30 1.81 2.49 -30.04
N GLN A 31 2.25 3.34 -31.00
CA GLN A 31 1.64 4.65 -31.21
C GLN A 31 0.16 4.52 -31.61
N ALA A 32 -0.18 3.52 -32.42
CA ALA A 32 -1.55 3.26 -32.86
C ALA A 32 -2.46 2.85 -31.69
N GLU A 33 -1.98 1.95 -30.83
CA GLU A 33 -2.71 1.48 -29.65
C GLU A 33 -2.90 2.60 -28.62
N ARG A 34 -1.84 3.41 -28.36
CA ARG A 34 -1.93 4.59 -27.48
C ARG A 34 -2.99 5.58 -27.94
N ALA A 35 -2.96 5.91 -29.25
CA ALA A 35 -3.92 6.81 -29.84
C ALA A 35 -5.34 6.20 -29.83
N GLY A 36 -5.48 4.93 -30.19
CA GLY A 36 -6.75 4.23 -30.22
C GLY A 36 -7.41 4.10 -28.86
N VAL A 37 -6.68 3.67 -27.84
CA VAL A 37 -7.17 3.61 -26.45
C VAL A 37 -7.54 5.01 -25.95
N GLY A 38 -6.75 6.04 -26.29
CA GLY A 38 -7.07 7.43 -25.97
C GLY A 38 -8.37 7.92 -26.58
N VAL A 39 -8.68 7.52 -27.82
CA VAL A 39 -9.96 7.82 -28.48
C VAL A 39 -11.12 7.10 -27.78
N VAL A 40 -10.95 5.82 -27.45
CA VAL A 40 -11.99 5.05 -26.75
C VAL A 40 -12.27 5.63 -25.37
N LEU A 41 -11.24 6.02 -24.61
CA LEU A 41 -11.38 6.69 -23.29
C LEU A 41 -12.05 8.07 -23.40
N ALA A 42 -12.07 8.67 -24.61
CA ALA A 42 -12.78 9.92 -24.85
C ALA A 42 -14.29 9.74 -24.91
N ASP A 43 -14.75 8.59 -25.37
CA ASP A 43 -16.15 8.27 -25.65
C ASP A 43 -16.77 7.32 -24.62
N ARG A 44 -15.95 6.52 -23.94
CA ARG A 44 -16.39 5.47 -23.02
C ARG A 44 -15.87 5.71 -21.60
N ARG A 45 -16.74 5.46 -20.64
CA ARG A 45 -16.41 5.61 -19.21
C ARG A 45 -15.78 4.36 -18.60
N LEU A 46 -15.86 3.20 -19.27
CA LEU A 46 -15.21 1.96 -18.88
C LEU A 46 -14.46 1.38 -20.07
N VAL A 47 -13.14 1.26 -19.90
CA VAL A 47 -12.27 0.64 -20.90
C VAL A 47 -11.44 -0.43 -20.21
N THR A 48 -11.47 -1.66 -20.73
CA THR A 48 -10.66 -2.76 -20.22
C THR A 48 -9.64 -3.18 -21.26
N LEU A 49 -8.36 -3.05 -20.91
CA LEU A 49 -7.26 -3.57 -21.73
C LEU A 49 -7.09 -5.07 -21.45
N THR A 50 -7.42 -5.90 -22.43
CA THR A 50 -7.29 -7.36 -22.30
C THR A 50 -6.10 -7.89 -23.08
N GLY A 51 -5.65 -9.10 -22.74
CA GLY A 51 -4.58 -9.79 -23.46
C GLY A 51 -3.74 -10.69 -22.56
N VAL A 52 -2.83 -11.42 -23.18
CA VAL A 52 -1.97 -12.40 -22.50
C VAL A 52 -1.03 -11.75 -21.48
N GLY A 53 -0.56 -12.55 -20.52
CA GLY A 53 0.46 -12.10 -19.56
C GLY A 53 1.74 -11.63 -20.26
N GLY A 54 2.31 -10.53 -19.79
CA GLY A 54 3.56 -10.00 -20.39
C GLY A 54 3.40 -9.24 -21.71
N VAL A 55 2.17 -9.11 -22.27
CA VAL A 55 1.93 -8.35 -23.51
C VAL A 55 2.08 -6.83 -23.34
N GLY A 56 2.14 -6.35 -22.11
CA GLY A 56 2.38 -4.93 -21.79
C GLY A 56 1.11 -4.12 -21.52
N LYS A 57 0.00 -4.75 -21.09
CA LYS A 57 -1.25 -4.07 -20.71
C LYS A 57 -1.03 -2.95 -19.69
N THR A 58 -0.39 -3.28 -18.57
CA THR A 58 -0.04 -2.35 -17.48
C THR A 58 0.77 -1.16 -17.99
N ARG A 59 1.78 -1.40 -18.84
CA ARG A 59 2.61 -0.33 -19.40
C ARG A 59 1.84 0.55 -20.37
N LEU A 60 0.99 -0.05 -21.21
CA LEU A 60 0.13 0.71 -22.13
C LEU A 60 -0.88 1.56 -21.36
N ALA A 61 -1.55 0.99 -20.35
CA ALA A 61 -2.50 1.73 -19.51
C ALA A 61 -1.82 2.92 -18.81
N ALA A 62 -0.65 2.69 -18.20
CA ALA A 62 0.10 3.75 -17.53
C ALA A 62 0.52 4.86 -18.51
N GLN A 63 1.00 4.49 -19.71
CA GLN A 63 1.38 5.48 -20.72
C GLN A 63 0.18 6.28 -21.23
N VAL A 64 -0.95 5.64 -21.50
CA VAL A 64 -2.18 6.32 -21.90
C VAL A 64 -2.70 7.23 -20.80
N ALA A 65 -2.65 6.80 -19.54
CA ALA A 65 -3.04 7.60 -18.39
C ALA A 65 -2.15 8.85 -18.24
N VAL A 66 -0.85 8.74 -18.51
CA VAL A 66 0.07 9.89 -18.56
C VAL A 66 -0.29 10.84 -19.71
N ASP A 67 -0.44 10.31 -20.91
CA ASP A 67 -0.69 11.08 -22.13
C ASP A 67 -2.01 11.87 -22.07
N GLN A 68 -3.00 11.34 -21.38
CA GLN A 68 -4.37 11.88 -21.32
C GLN A 68 -4.68 12.59 -19.98
N ALA A 69 -3.71 12.70 -19.07
CA ALA A 69 -3.95 13.14 -17.70
C ALA A 69 -4.61 14.51 -17.54
N GLU A 70 -4.43 15.42 -18.51
CA GLU A 70 -5.06 16.75 -18.51
C GLU A 70 -6.61 16.70 -18.64
N ARG A 71 -7.17 15.57 -19.06
CA ARG A 71 -8.62 15.38 -19.17
C ARG A 71 -9.31 15.17 -17.83
N TRP A 72 -8.56 14.75 -16.80
CA TRP A 72 -9.06 14.45 -15.46
C TRP A 72 -8.44 15.40 -14.43
N PRO A 73 -9.00 16.62 -14.30
CA PRO A 73 -8.44 17.66 -13.45
C PRO A 73 -8.43 17.28 -11.95
N ASP A 74 -9.36 16.41 -11.51
CA ASP A 74 -9.49 15.99 -10.12
C ASP A 74 -8.63 14.76 -9.77
N GLY A 75 -7.87 14.22 -10.74
CA GLY A 75 -6.86 13.22 -10.48
C GLY A 75 -6.84 12.03 -11.44
N VAL A 76 -5.69 11.35 -11.42
CA VAL A 76 -5.48 10.06 -12.07
C VAL A 76 -4.94 9.11 -11.02
N TRP A 77 -5.72 8.10 -10.68
CA TRP A 77 -5.44 7.17 -9.58
C TRP A 77 -5.08 5.79 -10.12
N TRP A 78 -3.90 5.32 -9.76
CA TRP A 78 -3.41 4.00 -10.12
C TRP A 78 -3.57 3.05 -8.93
N VAL A 79 -4.43 2.04 -9.10
CA VAL A 79 -4.74 1.02 -8.09
C VAL A 79 -4.12 -0.30 -8.52
N GLU A 80 -3.09 -0.74 -7.82
CA GLU A 80 -2.44 -2.03 -8.05
C GLU A 80 -3.20 -3.14 -7.30
N LEU A 81 -3.88 -4.02 -8.03
CA LEU A 81 -4.62 -5.13 -7.44
C LEU A 81 -3.81 -6.42 -7.34
N GLY A 82 -2.60 -6.46 -7.90
CA GLY A 82 -1.76 -7.68 -7.96
C GLY A 82 -1.45 -8.34 -6.61
N ALA A 83 -1.51 -7.59 -5.52
CA ALA A 83 -1.30 -8.10 -4.16
C ALA A 83 -2.60 -8.44 -3.41
N VAL A 84 -3.77 -8.15 -3.98
CA VAL A 84 -5.08 -8.42 -3.37
C VAL A 84 -5.41 -9.89 -3.54
N THR A 85 -5.75 -10.59 -2.47
CA THR A 85 -6.08 -12.02 -2.51
C THR A 85 -7.58 -12.30 -2.39
N GLU A 86 -8.32 -11.40 -1.76
CA GLU A 86 -9.75 -11.54 -1.54
C GLU A 86 -10.53 -10.53 -2.38
N THR A 87 -11.57 -10.98 -3.05
CA THR A 87 -12.45 -10.14 -3.87
C THR A 87 -13.05 -8.98 -3.07
N ALA A 88 -13.40 -9.23 -1.81
CA ALA A 88 -13.98 -8.23 -0.90
C ALA A 88 -13.04 -7.06 -0.58
N ASP A 89 -11.72 -7.23 -0.73
CA ASP A 89 -10.72 -6.24 -0.35
C ASP A 89 -10.46 -5.18 -1.43
N VAL A 90 -10.95 -5.42 -2.65
CA VAL A 90 -10.70 -4.50 -3.79
C VAL A 90 -11.19 -3.09 -3.46
N ALA A 91 -12.38 -2.96 -2.86
CA ALA A 91 -12.95 -1.66 -2.49
C ALA A 91 -12.10 -0.93 -1.42
N GLU A 92 -11.50 -1.66 -0.48
CA GLU A 92 -10.60 -1.09 0.53
C GLU A 92 -9.29 -0.58 -0.08
N VAL A 93 -8.71 -1.36 -1.00
CA VAL A 93 -7.50 -0.95 -1.71
C VAL A 93 -7.75 0.29 -2.55
N VAL A 94 -8.91 0.39 -3.21
CA VAL A 94 -9.31 1.59 -3.94
C VAL A 94 -9.47 2.78 -2.99
N ALA A 95 -10.18 2.63 -1.87
CA ALA A 95 -10.36 3.68 -0.87
C ALA A 95 -9.02 4.18 -0.32
N SER A 96 -8.14 3.25 0.06
CA SER A 96 -6.79 3.56 0.55
C SER A 96 -5.94 4.28 -0.49
N THR A 97 -5.98 3.82 -1.75
CA THR A 97 -5.18 4.42 -2.84
C THR A 97 -5.61 5.85 -3.14
N ILE A 98 -6.93 6.11 -3.15
CA ILE A 98 -7.48 7.45 -3.39
C ILE A 98 -7.37 8.34 -2.15
N GLY A 99 -7.09 7.75 -0.99
CA GLY A 99 -7.01 8.45 0.28
C GLY A 99 -8.39 8.79 0.88
N VAL A 100 -9.38 7.96 0.62
CA VAL A 100 -10.74 8.12 1.15
C VAL A 100 -10.85 7.45 2.52
N LEU A 101 -11.32 8.19 3.50
CA LEU A 101 -11.66 7.61 4.81
C LEU A 101 -12.93 6.77 4.70
N VAL A 102 -12.82 5.52 5.11
CA VAL A 102 -13.96 4.60 5.10
C VAL A 102 -14.91 4.91 6.25
N GLU A 103 -16.12 5.34 5.93
CA GLU A 103 -17.18 5.51 6.93
C GLU A 103 -17.75 4.13 7.31
N PRO A 104 -17.80 3.78 8.61
CA PRO A 104 -18.24 2.45 9.05
C PRO A 104 -19.66 2.05 8.59
N VAL A 105 -20.55 3.04 8.43
CA VAL A 105 -21.93 2.81 8.01
C VAL A 105 -22.06 2.57 6.51
N ARG A 106 -21.18 3.18 5.71
CA ARG A 106 -21.22 3.10 4.24
C ARG A 106 -20.30 2.04 3.65
N GLY A 107 -19.30 1.62 4.43
CA GLY A 107 -18.25 0.73 3.98
C GLY A 107 -17.30 1.38 2.96
N PRO A 108 -16.28 0.63 2.50
CA PRO A 108 -15.25 1.15 1.58
C PRO A 108 -15.84 1.67 0.27
N LEU A 109 -16.67 0.87 -0.39
CA LEU A 109 -17.25 1.18 -1.69
C LEU A 109 -18.17 2.41 -1.64
N GLY A 110 -19.05 2.47 -0.62
CA GLY A 110 -19.94 3.60 -0.43
C GLY A 110 -19.18 4.90 -0.09
N SER A 111 -18.08 4.81 0.65
CA SER A 111 -17.24 5.96 0.97
C SER A 111 -16.52 6.49 -0.26
N VAL A 112 -15.99 5.60 -1.11
CA VAL A 112 -15.34 5.97 -2.38
C VAL A 112 -16.31 6.63 -3.35
N THR A 113 -17.52 6.07 -3.51
CA THR A 113 -18.53 6.63 -4.42
C THR A 113 -18.98 8.03 -3.99
N VAL A 114 -19.14 8.28 -2.69
CA VAL A 114 -19.46 9.62 -2.18
C VAL A 114 -18.31 10.60 -2.41
N ALA A 115 -17.07 10.17 -2.17
CA ALA A 115 -15.90 11.03 -2.36
C ALA A 115 -15.66 11.43 -3.81
N LEU A 116 -16.02 10.57 -4.77
CA LEU A 116 -15.81 10.77 -6.19
C LEU A 116 -17.08 11.24 -6.94
N ALA A 117 -18.22 11.46 -6.28
CA ALA A 117 -19.52 11.74 -6.91
C ALA A 117 -19.45 12.89 -7.92
N ASP A 118 -18.76 13.98 -7.58
CA ASP A 118 -18.63 15.19 -8.39
C ASP A 118 -17.24 15.35 -9.03
N CYS A 119 -16.38 14.31 -8.95
CA CYS A 119 -15.00 14.37 -9.41
C CYS A 119 -14.89 13.88 -10.86
N ARG A 120 -14.20 14.67 -11.69
CA ARG A 120 -13.78 14.27 -13.03
C ARG A 120 -12.40 13.62 -12.96
N THR A 121 -12.38 12.31 -12.72
CA THR A 121 -11.18 11.54 -12.40
C THR A 121 -11.07 10.26 -13.22
N LEU A 122 -9.83 9.78 -13.41
CA LEU A 122 -9.53 8.47 -13.99
C LEU A 122 -9.10 7.52 -12.88
N VAL A 123 -9.78 6.40 -12.76
CA VAL A 123 -9.39 5.29 -11.87
C VAL A 123 -8.83 4.17 -12.74
N CYS A 124 -7.54 3.88 -12.59
CA CYS A 124 -6.86 2.78 -13.26
C CYS A 124 -6.82 1.58 -12.32
N LEU A 125 -7.50 0.48 -12.67
CA LEU A 125 -7.47 -0.79 -11.94
C LEU A 125 -6.49 -1.73 -12.66
N ASP A 126 -5.34 -2.00 -12.06
CA ASP A 126 -4.32 -2.83 -12.69
C ASP A 126 -4.31 -4.25 -12.14
N ASN A 127 -4.20 -5.23 -13.06
CA ASN A 127 -4.11 -6.66 -12.76
C ASN A 127 -5.37 -7.24 -12.10
N CYS A 128 -6.54 -7.04 -12.74
CA CYS A 128 -7.85 -7.44 -12.21
C CYS A 128 -8.13 -8.95 -12.28
N GLU A 129 -7.37 -9.74 -13.05
CA GLU A 129 -7.70 -11.10 -13.44
C GLU A 129 -7.95 -12.09 -12.29
N HIS A 130 -7.36 -11.88 -11.13
CA HIS A 130 -7.51 -12.78 -9.98
C HIS A 130 -8.55 -12.31 -8.95
N VAL A 131 -9.04 -11.07 -9.09
CA VAL A 131 -10.10 -10.47 -8.26
C VAL A 131 -11.19 -9.83 -9.14
N LEU A 132 -11.52 -10.49 -10.24
CA LEU A 132 -12.34 -9.95 -11.31
C LEU A 132 -13.71 -9.47 -10.81
N GLU A 133 -14.37 -10.25 -9.95
CA GLU A 133 -15.68 -9.91 -9.40
C GLU A 133 -15.62 -8.61 -8.57
N GLY A 134 -14.62 -8.46 -7.69
CA GLY A 134 -14.47 -7.24 -6.88
C GLY A 134 -14.08 -6.01 -7.71
N ALA A 135 -13.25 -6.20 -8.73
CA ALA A 135 -12.91 -5.13 -9.67
C ALA A 135 -14.15 -4.68 -10.47
N ALA A 136 -14.98 -5.64 -10.91
CA ALA A 136 -16.25 -5.38 -11.59
C ALA A 136 -17.26 -4.67 -10.67
N GLU A 137 -17.39 -5.11 -9.41
CA GLU A 137 -18.27 -4.47 -8.42
C GLU A 137 -17.88 -3.01 -8.19
N VAL A 138 -16.59 -2.73 -7.97
CA VAL A 138 -16.08 -1.36 -7.79
C VAL A 138 -16.30 -0.53 -9.03
N ALA A 139 -15.96 -1.04 -10.22
CA ALA A 139 -16.16 -0.33 -11.47
C ALA A 139 -17.66 -0.01 -11.70
N ALA A 140 -18.55 -0.98 -11.47
CA ALA A 140 -20.01 -0.78 -11.62
C ALA A 140 -20.52 0.30 -10.67
N ALA A 141 -20.13 0.26 -9.39
CA ALA A 141 -20.55 1.25 -8.40
C ALA A 141 -20.08 2.66 -8.74
N LEU A 142 -18.82 2.81 -9.18
CA LEU A 142 -18.27 4.10 -9.63
C LEU A 142 -19.03 4.64 -10.85
N LEU A 143 -19.29 3.80 -11.83
CA LEU A 143 -20.00 4.20 -13.06
C LEU A 143 -21.46 4.58 -12.81
N LEU A 144 -22.12 3.95 -11.83
CA LEU A 144 -23.50 4.25 -11.45
C LEU A 144 -23.62 5.52 -10.59
N ALA A 145 -22.72 5.69 -9.63
CA ALA A 145 -22.82 6.77 -8.65
C ALA A 145 -22.06 8.04 -9.04
N CYS A 146 -21.03 7.95 -9.91
CA CYS A 146 -20.11 9.04 -10.22
C CYS A 146 -20.12 9.33 -11.73
N PRO A 147 -20.92 10.27 -12.22
CA PRO A 147 -21.12 10.47 -13.67
C PRO A 147 -19.87 10.89 -14.45
N GLU A 148 -18.92 11.59 -13.82
CA GLU A 148 -17.69 12.09 -14.43
C GLU A 148 -16.46 11.19 -14.23
N VAL A 149 -16.62 10.07 -13.49
CA VAL A 149 -15.54 9.08 -13.30
C VAL A 149 -15.40 8.22 -14.55
N THR A 150 -14.15 8.02 -14.95
CA THR A 150 -13.75 7.06 -15.99
C THR A 150 -12.92 5.95 -15.34
N VAL A 151 -13.13 4.70 -15.78
CA VAL A 151 -12.38 3.53 -15.31
C VAL A 151 -11.57 2.95 -16.46
N LEU A 152 -10.27 2.75 -16.23
CA LEU A 152 -9.36 2.03 -17.13
C LEU A 152 -8.87 0.78 -16.41
N ALA A 153 -9.30 -0.39 -16.83
CA ALA A 153 -8.89 -1.65 -16.22
C ALA A 153 -7.85 -2.37 -17.08
N THR A 154 -6.97 -3.14 -16.45
CA THR A 154 -6.14 -4.14 -17.11
C THR A 154 -6.46 -5.53 -16.57
N SER A 155 -6.68 -6.49 -17.45
CA SER A 155 -7.03 -7.84 -17.08
C SER A 155 -6.66 -8.83 -18.19
N ARG A 156 -6.71 -10.14 -17.93
CA ARG A 156 -6.61 -11.18 -18.98
C ARG A 156 -7.93 -11.36 -19.71
N GLU A 157 -9.05 -11.06 -19.06
CA GLU A 157 -10.41 -11.18 -19.57
C GLU A 157 -11.21 -9.90 -19.24
N PRO A 158 -12.32 -9.63 -19.94
CA PRO A 158 -13.18 -8.49 -19.66
C PRO A 158 -13.77 -8.55 -18.24
N LEU A 159 -14.12 -7.40 -17.65
CA LEU A 159 -14.87 -7.31 -16.40
C LEU A 159 -16.32 -7.79 -16.54
N GLY A 160 -16.86 -7.85 -17.77
CA GLY A 160 -18.20 -8.31 -18.07
C GLY A 160 -19.33 -7.33 -17.75
N LEU A 161 -19.02 -6.04 -17.67
CA LEU A 161 -19.99 -5.01 -17.31
C LEU A 161 -20.70 -4.38 -18.51
N PRO A 162 -21.98 -3.99 -18.38
CA PRO A 162 -22.68 -3.26 -19.42
C PRO A 162 -21.97 -1.93 -19.77
N GLY A 163 -21.78 -1.68 -21.06
CA GLY A 163 -21.10 -0.47 -21.55
C GLY A 163 -19.57 -0.53 -21.50
N GLU A 164 -19.00 -1.64 -21.11
CA GLU A 164 -17.56 -1.89 -21.16
C GLU A 164 -17.05 -1.87 -22.61
N ALA A 165 -16.02 -1.09 -22.88
CA ALA A 165 -15.27 -1.15 -24.11
C ALA A 165 -14.01 -2.00 -23.89
N VAL A 166 -13.96 -3.14 -24.54
CA VAL A 166 -12.83 -4.07 -24.44
C VAL A 166 -11.83 -3.75 -25.56
N TRP A 167 -10.59 -3.44 -25.14
CA TRP A 167 -9.47 -3.27 -26.05
C TRP A 167 -8.50 -4.43 -25.91
N GLN A 168 -8.48 -5.29 -26.91
CA GLN A 168 -7.51 -6.39 -26.93
C GLN A 168 -6.13 -5.85 -27.31
N VAL A 169 -5.17 -5.90 -26.37
CA VAL A 169 -3.80 -5.46 -26.61
C VAL A 169 -3.07 -6.54 -27.43
N PRO A 170 -2.70 -6.24 -28.68
CA PRO A 170 -1.99 -7.21 -29.51
C PRO A 170 -0.53 -7.38 -29.05
N PRO A 171 0.14 -8.45 -29.43
CA PRO A 171 1.61 -8.51 -29.42
C PRO A 171 2.22 -7.34 -30.20
N LEU A 172 3.51 -7.06 -29.97
CA LEU A 172 4.21 -6.05 -30.77
C LEU A 172 4.31 -6.49 -32.23
N ALA A 173 4.11 -5.54 -33.14
CA ALA A 173 4.47 -5.74 -34.53
C ALA A 173 5.98 -6.05 -34.64
N THR A 174 6.38 -6.73 -35.69
CA THR A 174 7.77 -7.21 -35.83
C THR A 174 8.79 -6.10 -35.68
N ASP A 175 8.56 -4.93 -36.26
CA ASP A 175 9.50 -3.81 -36.19
C ASP A 175 9.59 -3.21 -34.78
N ASP A 176 8.47 -3.06 -34.09
CA ASP A 176 8.43 -2.62 -32.68
C ASP A 176 9.06 -3.67 -31.76
N ALA A 177 8.83 -4.96 -32.02
CA ALA A 177 9.44 -6.06 -31.26
C ALA A 177 10.96 -6.07 -31.41
N MET A 178 11.47 -5.87 -32.63
CA MET A 178 12.90 -5.72 -32.91
C MET A 178 13.47 -4.46 -32.23
N ALA A 179 12.78 -3.34 -32.31
CA ALA A 179 13.19 -2.10 -31.68
C ALA A 179 13.30 -2.26 -30.14
N LEU A 180 12.31 -2.93 -29.53
CA LEU A 180 12.34 -3.25 -28.10
C LEU A 180 13.53 -4.15 -27.75
N PHE A 181 13.75 -5.21 -28.53
CA PHE A 181 14.86 -6.12 -28.29
C PHE A 181 16.20 -5.37 -28.38
N VAL A 182 16.41 -4.54 -29.40
CA VAL A 182 17.64 -3.76 -29.60
C VAL A 182 17.86 -2.78 -28.47
N GLU A 183 16.82 -2.07 -28.03
CA GLU A 183 16.91 -1.17 -26.88
C GLU A 183 17.35 -1.90 -25.61
N ARG A 184 16.72 -3.03 -25.31
CA ARG A 184 17.07 -3.86 -24.15
C ARG A 184 18.47 -4.49 -24.29
N ALA A 185 18.83 -4.92 -25.50
CA ALA A 185 20.16 -5.40 -25.83
C ALA A 185 21.24 -4.34 -25.58
N GLY A 186 20.99 -3.10 -25.96
CA GLY A 186 21.90 -1.97 -25.70
C GLY A 186 22.10 -1.67 -24.22
N ALA A 187 21.05 -1.84 -23.40
CA ALA A 187 21.14 -1.71 -21.96
C ALA A 187 21.97 -2.83 -21.31
N VAL A 188 21.89 -4.04 -21.85
CA VAL A 188 22.61 -5.23 -21.35
C VAL A 188 24.05 -5.28 -21.87
N ARG A 189 24.26 -4.86 -23.12
CA ARG A 189 25.57 -4.85 -23.81
C ARG A 189 25.78 -3.50 -24.50
N PRO A 190 26.44 -2.54 -23.83
CA PRO A 190 26.71 -1.22 -24.41
C PRO A 190 27.43 -1.37 -25.78
N GLY A 191 26.95 -0.65 -26.78
CA GLY A 191 27.48 -0.75 -28.14
C GLY A 191 26.95 -1.93 -28.95
N PHE A 192 25.90 -2.63 -28.47
CA PHE A 192 25.25 -3.68 -29.26
C PHE A 192 24.70 -3.11 -30.57
N ALA A 193 25.12 -3.72 -31.68
CA ALA A 193 24.62 -3.43 -33.01
C ALA A 193 24.33 -4.74 -33.73
N LEU A 194 23.30 -4.78 -34.52
CA LEU A 194 22.94 -5.92 -35.33
C LEU A 194 23.70 -5.85 -36.67
N ASP A 195 24.39 -6.94 -36.99
CA ASP A 195 24.79 -7.24 -38.37
C ASP A 195 23.64 -7.98 -39.09
N ALA A 196 23.75 -8.21 -40.36
CA ALA A 196 22.70 -8.87 -41.16
C ALA A 196 22.30 -10.25 -40.62
N ALA A 197 23.25 -11.02 -40.09
CA ALA A 197 22.99 -12.33 -39.50
C ALA A 197 22.30 -12.21 -38.14
N GLY A 198 22.71 -11.24 -37.33
CA GLY A 198 22.06 -10.92 -36.05
C GLY A 198 20.63 -10.40 -36.24
N GLU A 199 20.38 -9.55 -37.26
CA GLU A 199 19.05 -9.06 -37.59
C GLU A 199 18.10 -10.21 -37.97
N ALA A 200 18.58 -11.15 -38.81
CA ALA A 200 17.78 -12.31 -39.15
C ALA A 200 17.43 -13.18 -37.92
N ALA A 201 18.40 -13.43 -37.03
CA ALA A 201 18.18 -14.20 -35.82
C ALA A 201 17.21 -13.48 -34.87
N VAL A 202 17.37 -12.16 -34.65
CA VAL A 202 16.45 -11.38 -33.81
C VAL A 202 15.03 -11.35 -34.39
N ARG A 203 14.90 -11.20 -35.70
CA ARG A 203 13.61 -11.27 -36.38
C ARG A 203 12.93 -12.63 -36.20
N ALA A 204 13.68 -13.71 -36.32
CA ALA A 204 13.20 -15.07 -36.07
C ALA A 204 12.79 -15.25 -34.60
N MET A 205 13.60 -14.78 -33.63
CA MET A 205 13.24 -14.78 -32.20
C MET A 205 11.96 -13.99 -31.93
N CYS A 206 11.80 -12.79 -32.49
CA CYS A 206 10.61 -11.98 -32.30
C CYS A 206 9.34 -12.72 -32.80
N ALA A 207 9.42 -13.39 -33.92
CA ALA A 207 8.33 -14.20 -34.44
C ALA A 207 8.01 -15.41 -33.53
N ARG A 208 9.04 -16.10 -33.04
CA ARG A 208 8.89 -17.29 -32.18
C ARG A 208 8.39 -16.95 -30.77
N LEU A 209 8.74 -15.78 -30.26
CA LEU A 209 8.26 -15.23 -29.00
C LEU A 209 6.95 -14.45 -29.17
N ASP A 210 6.27 -14.57 -30.33
CA ASP A 210 5.01 -13.92 -30.68
C ASP A 210 5.01 -12.41 -30.48
N GLY A 211 6.18 -11.74 -30.52
CA GLY A 211 6.27 -10.31 -30.23
C GLY A 211 5.84 -9.91 -28.82
N ILE A 212 5.86 -10.83 -27.86
CA ILE A 212 5.48 -10.55 -26.46
C ILE A 212 6.62 -9.80 -25.76
N PRO A 213 6.41 -8.54 -25.29
CA PRO A 213 7.46 -7.70 -24.72
C PRO A 213 8.29 -8.37 -23.62
N LEU A 214 7.63 -9.00 -22.64
CA LEU A 214 8.31 -9.66 -21.54
C LEU A 214 9.21 -10.81 -22.03
N ALA A 215 8.75 -11.58 -23.00
CA ALA A 215 9.55 -12.66 -23.58
C ALA A 215 10.80 -12.14 -24.32
N LEU A 216 10.65 -11.02 -25.03
CA LEU A 216 11.75 -10.34 -25.72
C LEU A 216 12.76 -9.73 -24.73
N GLU A 217 12.30 -9.13 -23.64
CA GLU A 217 13.16 -8.61 -22.57
C GLU A 217 13.98 -9.72 -21.90
N LEU A 218 13.33 -10.87 -21.64
CA LEU A 218 14.02 -12.05 -21.09
C LEU A 218 15.04 -12.60 -22.09
N ALA A 219 14.70 -12.66 -23.36
CA ALA A 219 15.64 -13.10 -24.39
C ALA A 219 16.83 -12.14 -24.56
N ALA A 220 16.58 -10.82 -24.54
CA ALA A 220 17.64 -9.82 -24.64
C ALA A 220 18.64 -9.89 -23.47
N ALA A 221 18.20 -10.27 -22.27
CA ALA A 221 19.07 -10.43 -21.11
C ALA A 221 20.19 -11.48 -21.34
N TRP A 222 19.95 -12.47 -22.19
CA TRP A 222 20.93 -13.51 -22.53
C TRP A 222 22.09 -13.02 -23.41
N LEU A 223 22.01 -11.85 -24.02
CA LEU A 223 23.08 -11.27 -24.80
C LEU A 223 24.37 -10.99 -24.00
N ARG A 224 24.34 -11.10 -22.69
CA ARG A 224 25.54 -11.08 -21.84
C ARG A 224 26.43 -12.30 -22.07
N THR A 225 25.83 -13.44 -22.36
CA THR A 225 26.52 -14.73 -22.42
C THR A 225 26.39 -15.45 -23.77
N LEU A 226 25.36 -15.12 -24.56
CA LEU A 226 25.03 -15.77 -25.81
C LEU A 226 24.97 -14.76 -26.97
N THR A 227 25.18 -15.23 -28.18
CA THR A 227 24.91 -14.45 -29.40
C THR A 227 23.42 -14.55 -29.77
N PRO A 228 22.86 -13.61 -30.57
CA PRO A 228 21.48 -13.72 -31.06
C PRO A 228 21.17 -15.07 -31.69
N GLN A 229 22.10 -15.64 -32.48
CA GLN A 229 21.95 -16.93 -33.13
C GLN A 229 21.90 -18.09 -32.12
N GLN A 230 22.71 -18.02 -31.05
CA GLN A 230 22.68 -19.03 -29.98
C GLN A 230 21.40 -18.98 -29.18
N ILE A 231 20.85 -17.77 -28.95
CA ILE A 231 19.56 -17.60 -28.26
C ILE A 231 18.46 -18.19 -29.15
N GLU A 232 18.43 -17.87 -30.43
CA GLU A 232 17.47 -18.41 -31.39
C GLU A 232 17.52 -19.95 -31.43
N ALA A 233 18.70 -20.56 -31.58
CA ALA A 233 18.87 -21.99 -31.56
C ALA A 233 18.45 -22.63 -30.23
N GLY A 234 18.70 -21.96 -29.10
CA GLY A 234 18.27 -22.42 -27.79
C GLY A 234 16.74 -22.46 -27.62
N LEU A 235 16.03 -21.57 -28.32
CA LEU A 235 14.55 -21.61 -28.38
C LEU A 235 14.05 -22.84 -29.17
N ASP A 236 14.78 -23.31 -30.19
CA ASP A 236 14.44 -24.51 -31.00
C ASP A 236 14.42 -25.80 -30.18
N ASP A 237 15.51 -26.08 -29.48
CA ASP A 237 15.68 -27.33 -28.75
C ASP A 237 14.68 -27.56 -27.62
N ARG A 238 14.14 -26.49 -27.05
CA ARG A 238 13.24 -26.57 -25.88
C ARG A 238 11.76 -26.41 -26.19
N PHE A 239 11.42 -25.70 -27.24
CA PHE A 239 10.03 -25.65 -27.74
C PHE A 239 9.54 -27.00 -28.24
N GLY A 240 10.44 -27.84 -28.81
CA GLY A 240 10.10 -29.20 -29.20
C GLY A 240 9.72 -30.14 -28.05
N LEU A 241 10.22 -29.90 -26.85
CA LEU A 241 9.91 -30.67 -25.62
C LEU A 241 8.68 -30.17 -24.89
N LEU A 242 8.32 -28.90 -25.00
CA LEU A 242 7.24 -28.24 -24.23
C LEU A 242 5.87 -28.24 -24.91
N VAL A 243 5.76 -28.72 -26.16
CA VAL A 243 4.50 -28.95 -26.89
C VAL A 243 3.63 -30.07 -26.23
N ARG A 244 4.07 -30.72 -25.17
CA ARG A 244 3.36 -31.75 -24.42
C ARG A 244 2.74 -31.26 -23.10
N GLY A 245 2.39 -29.97 -22.97
CA GLY A 245 1.57 -29.45 -21.87
C GLY A 245 0.09 -29.84 -21.97
N PRO A 246 -0.73 -29.60 -20.92
CA PRO A 246 -2.13 -30.00 -20.88
C PRO A 246 -2.92 -29.47 -22.08
N ARG A 247 -3.72 -30.34 -22.70
CA ARG A 247 -4.60 -30.00 -23.81
C ARG A 247 -5.61 -28.94 -23.35
N GLY A 248 -5.47 -27.69 -23.83
CA GLY A 248 -6.44 -26.60 -23.58
C GLY A 248 -5.85 -25.20 -23.31
N ALA A 249 -4.54 -25.08 -23.05
CA ALA A 249 -3.91 -23.76 -22.89
C ALA A 249 -3.72 -23.08 -24.27
N VAL A 250 -4.03 -21.79 -24.34
CA VAL A 250 -3.85 -21.00 -25.56
C VAL A 250 -2.36 -21.00 -25.96
N PRO A 251 -1.99 -21.22 -27.25
CA PRO A 251 -0.59 -21.33 -27.70
C PRO A 251 0.31 -20.17 -27.24
N ARG A 252 -0.22 -18.97 -27.07
CA ARG A 252 0.49 -17.76 -26.63
C ARG A 252 0.84 -17.74 -25.13
N GLN A 253 0.08 -18.45 -24.28
CA GLN A 253 0.44 -18.65 -22.87
C GLN A 253 1.55 -19.69 -22.71
N GLN A 254 1.68 -20.59 -23.69
CA GLN A 254 2.75 -21.59 -23.72
C GLN A 254 4.11 -20.95 -24.04
N THR A 255 4.15 -19.91 -24.90
CA THR A 255 5.40 -19.24 -25.28
C THR A 255 6.00 -18.41 -24.15
N LEU A 256 5.21 -17.71 -23.36
CA LEU A 256 5.70 -16.95 -22.22
C LEU A 256 6.17 -17.88 -21.08
N ALA A 257 5.37 -18.91 -20.76
CA ALA A 257 5.77 -19.94 -19.80
C ALA A 257 7.04 -20.64 -20.24
N ALA A 258 7.17 -20.96 -21.53
CA ALA A 258 8.38 -21.56 -22.10
C ALA A 258 9.59 -20.62 -22.00
N SER A 259 9.44 -19.31 -22.21
CA SER A 259 10.51 -18.34 -22.07
C SER A 259 10.98 -18.21 -20.61
N ILE A 260 10.05 -18.20 -19.65
CA ILE A 260 10.36 -18.18 -18.21
C ILE A 260 11.02 -19.50 -17.79
N ASP A 261 10.45 -20.63 -18.22
CA ASP A 261 10.98 -21.96 -17.90
C ASP A 261 12.39 -22.18 -18.48
N TRP A 262 12.63 -21.70 -19.70
CA TRP A 262 13.97 -21.69 -20.27
C TRP A 262 14.95 -20.84 -19.45
N SER A 263 14.56 -19.61 -19.06
CA SER A 263 15.38 -18.74 -18.21
C SER A 263 15.64 -19.39 -16.85
N HIS A 264 14.63 -20.02 -16.25
CA HIS A 264 14.73 -20.77 -15.00
C HIS A 264 15.63 -21.99 -15.13
N ALA A 265 15.56 -22.73 -16.24
CA ALA A 265 16.38 -23.92 -16.47
C ALA A 265 17.88 -23.60 -16.58
N LEU A 266 18.23 -22.38 -16.98
CA LEU A 266 19.61 -21.89 -17.05
C LEU A 266 20.15 -21.28 -15.75
N LEU A 267 19.31 -21.29 -14.67
CA LEU A 267 19.75 -20.92 -13.34
C LEU A 267 20.57 -22.05 -12.71
N GLU A 268 21.55 -21.68 -11.90
CA GLU A 268 22.19 -22.60 -10.97
C GLU A 268 21.21 -23.05 -9.89
N GLU A 269 21.48 -24.17 -9.23
CA GLU A 269 20.53 -24.69 -8.22
C GLU A 269 20.29 -23.70 -7.08
N THR A 270 21.32 -23.00 -6.61
CA THR A 270 21.19 -21.94 -5.58
C THR A 270 20.26 -20.83 -6.05
N ASP A 271 20.40 -20.37 -7.29
CA ASP A 271 19.55 -19.32 -7.87
C ASP A 271 18.10 -19.77 -8.01
N ARG A 272 17.85 -21.03 -8.39
CA ARG A 272 16.50 -21.61 -8.46
C ARG A 272 15.84 -21.65 -7.09
N VAL A 273 16.59 -22.04 -6.05
CA VAL A 273 16.10 -22.07 -4.68
C VAL A 273 15.75 -20.67 -4.20
N VAL A 274 16.64 -19.70 -4.39
CA VAL A 274 16.38 -18.30 -4.03
C VAL A 274 15.17 -17.76 -4.80
N PHE A 275 15.13 -17.95 -6.11
CA PHE A 275 14.06 -17.48 -6.98
C PHE A 275 12.68 -17.97 -6.53
N ARG A 276 12.50 -19.29 -6.30
CA ARG A 276 11.21 -19.83 -5.88
C ARG A 276 10.79 -19.32 -4.49
N ARG A 277 11.74 -19.13 -3.55
CA ARG A 277 11.45 -18.63 -2.21
C ARG A 277 11.06 -17.15 -2.20
N LEU A 278 11.56 -16.34 -3.13
CA LEU A 278 11.20 -14.94 -3.28
C LEU A 278 9.77 -14.74 -3.80
N ALA A 279 9.11 -15.76 -4.31
CA ALA A 279 7.71 -15.70 -4.74
C ALA A 279 6.73 -15.36 -3.61
N ILE A 280 7.15 -15.50 -2.35
CA ILE A 280 6.31 -15.23 -1.18
C ILE A 280 5.99 -13.74 -1.02
N PHE A 281 6.80 -12.85 -1.59
CA PHE A 281 6.64 -11.41 -1.45
C PHE A 281 5.68 -10.86 -2.52
N PRO A 282 4.46 -10.44 -2.16
CA PRO A 282 3.50 -9.90 -3.12
C PRO A 282 3.81 -8.45 -3.51
N GLY A 283 4.33 -7.62 -2.59
CA GLY A 283 4.57 -6.19 -2.78
C GLY A 283 6.00 -5.81 -3.15
N GLY A 284 6.91 -6.79 -3.26
CA GLY A 284 8.33 -6.57 -3.38
C GLY A 284 9.04 -6.52 -2.02
N PHE A 285 10.36 -6.52 -2.00
CA PHE A 285 11.15 -6.75 -0.80
C PHE A 285 12.48 -5.98 -0.83
N GLY A 286 13.03 -5.72 0.35
CA GLY A 286 14.40 -5.26 0.52
C GLY A 286 15.39 -6.43 0.62
N LEU A 287 16.69 -6.13 0.58
CA LEU A 287 17.75 -7.14 0.66
C LEU A 287 17.70 -7.97 1.95
N GLU A 288 17.42 -7.34 3.09
CA GLU A 288 17.35 -8.04 4.38
C GLU A 288 16.15 -8.99 4.46
N ALA A 289 15.01 -8.61 3.89
CA ALA A 289 13.85 -9.49 3.75
C ALA A 289 14.18 -10.71 2.89
N ALA A 290 14.80 -10.49 1.73
CA ALA A 290 15.26 -11.58 0.87
C ALA A 290 16.20 -12.54 1.60
N ARG A 291 17.21 -12.01 2.31
CA ARG A 291 18.15 -12.80 3.11
C ARG A 291 17.48 -13.58 4.22
N SER A 292 16.52 -12.98 4.90
CA SER A 292 15.83 -13.63 6.01
C SER A 292 14.93 -14.77 5.55
N VAL A 293 14.33 -14.65 4.37
CA VAL A 293 13.36 -15.62 3.85
C VAL A 293 14.01 -16.68 2.98
N ALA A 294 14.93 -16.29 2.08
CA ALA A 294 15.51 -17.21 1.12
C ALA A 294 16.71 -17.98 1.65
N ALA A 295 17.45 -17.44 2.64
CA ALA A 295 18.59 -18.15 3.23
C ALA A 295 18.11 -19.23 4.20
N ALA A 296 18.20 -20.49 3.79
CA ALA A 296 17.93 -21.67 4.61
C ALA A 296 18.52 -22.93 3.98
N GLY A 297 18.87 -23.92 4.81
CA GLY A 297 19.47 -25.17 4.35
C GLY A 297 20.87 -24.93 3.76
N THR A 298 21.02 -25.23 2.48
CA THR A 298 22.29 -25.06 1.75
C THR A 298 22.54 -23.63 1.26
N VAL A 299 21.54 -22.72 1.36
CA VAL A 299 21.65 -21.33 0.88
C VAL A 299 22.02 -20.43 2.04
N GLY A 300 23.20 -19.84 1.99
CA GLY A 300 23.68 -18.85 2.96
C GLY A 300 23.18 -17.43 2.65
N ARG A 301 23.32 -16.51 3.62
CA ARG A 301 22.88 -15.11 3.45
C ARG A 301 23.63 -14.36 2.34
N ASN A 302 24.90 -14.68 2.10
CA ASN A 302 25.70 -14.08 1.04
C ASN A 302 25.29 -14.65 -0.33
N ASP A 303 24.98 -15.95 -0.40
CA ASP A 303 24.49 -16.57 -1.62
C ASP A 303 23.20 -15.93 -2.14
N VAL A 304 22.33 -15.43 -1.23
CA VAL A 304 21.10 -14.70 -1.60
C VAL A 304 21.43 -13.39 -2.31
N LEU A 305 22.45 -12.65 -1.88
CA LEU A 305 22.85 -11.41 -2.54
C LEU A 305 23.38 -11.69 -3.96
N ASP A 306 24.24 -12.68 -4.08
CA ASP A 306 24.83 -13.07 -5.36
C ASP A 306 23.75 -13.60 -6.32
N ALA A 307 22.82 -14.42 -5.81
CA ALA A 307 21.68 -14.91 -6.57
C ALA A 307 20.74 -13.76 -7.01
N LEU A 308 20.45 -12.79 -6.13
CA LEU A 308 19.66 -11.61 -6.51
C LEU A 308 20.30 -10.83 -7.65
N GLY A 309 21.61 -10.60 -7.61
CA GLY A 309 22.34 -9.97 -8.70
C GLY A 309 22.13 -10.72 -10.01
N ARG A 310 22.33 -12.05 -10.02
CA ARG A 310 22.14 -12.89 -11.21
C ARG A 310 20.68 -12.94 -11.67
N LEU A 311 19.70 -12.94 -10.76
CA LEU A 311 18.28 -12.92 -11.09
C LEU A 311 17.85 -11.56 -11.70
N VAL A 312 18.41 -10.46 -11.22
CA VAL A 312 18.21 -9.13 -11.82
C VAL A 312 18.84 -9.09 -13.22
N ASP A 313 20.05 -9.60 -13.36
CA ASP A 313 20.73 -9.69 -14.64
C ASP A 313 19.95 -10.48 -15.69
N LYS A 314 19.21 -11.50 -15.25
CA LYS A 314 18.35 -12.35 -16.10
C LYS A 314 16.92 -11.83 -16.25
N SER A 315 16.63 -10.61 -15.73
CA SER A 315 15.30 -9.98 -15.77
C SER A 315 14.18 -10.81 -15.11
N LEU A 316 14.52 -11.73 -14.22
CA LEU A 316 13.58 -12.50 -13.40
C LEU A 316 13.18 -11.73 -12.14
N VAL A 317 14.04 -10.80 -11.70
CA VAL A 317 13.77 -9.86 -10.61
C VAL A 317 14.00 -8.44 -11.12
N VAL A 318 13.11 -7.53 -10.78
CA VAL A 318 13.27 -6.10 -11.09
C VAL A 318 13.81 -5.41 -9.85
N ALA A 319 14.93 -4.70 -10.00
CA ALA A 319 15.47 -3.82 -8.97
C ALA A 319 15.04 -2.38 -9.22
N THR A 320 14.65 -1.67 -8.16
CA THR A 320 14.28 -0.25 -8.20
C THR A 320 14.98 0.47 -7.04
N GLU A 321 15.43 1.70 -7.27
CA GLU A 321 15.95 2.54 -6.21
C GLU A 321 14.80 3.35 -5.58
N ARG A 322 14.69 3.31 -4.25
CA ARG A 322 13.81 4.21 -3.48
C ARG A 322 14.62 4.85 -2.36
N GLY A 323 14.89 6.13 -2.51
CA GLY A 323 15.74 6.85 -1.57
C GLY A 323 17.18 6.30 -1.62
N GLN A 324 17.65 5.76 -0.50
CA GLN A 324 19.00 5.17 -0.37
C GLN A 324 18.97 3.63 -0.37
N GLU A 325 17.82 3.00 -0.56
CA GLU A 325 17.67 1.55 -0.48
C GLU A 325 17.24 0.94 -1.83
N ALA A 326 17.85 -0.18 -2.19
CA ALA A 326 17.40 -0.98 -3.32
C ALA A 326 16.20 -1.85 -2.91
N ARG A 327 15.13 -1.80 -3.71
CA ARG A 327 13.96 -2.66 -3.59
C ARG A 327 13.87 -3.60 -4.77
N TYR A 328 13.42 -4.80 -4.53
CA TYR A 328 13.32 -5.88 -5.51
C TYR A 328 11.87 -6.34 -5.62
N ARG A 329 11.47 -6.74 -6.82
CA ARG A 329 10.15 -7.37 -7.04
C ARG A 329 10.20 -8.36 -8.17
N LEU A 330 9.35 -9.37 -8.13
CA LEU A 330 9.03 -10.20 -9.26
C LEU A 330 7.83 -9.60 -10.01
N LEU A 331 7.88 -9.64 -11.35
CA LEU A 331 6.67 -9.38 -12.13
C LEU A 331 5.64 -10.47 -11.84
N GLU A 332 4.36 -10.15 -11.86
CA GLU A 332 3.31 -11.06 -11.37
C GLU A 332 3.33 -12.44 -12.05
N THR A 333 3.47 -12.47 -13.38
CA THR A 333 3.58 -13.74 -14.13
C THR A 333 4.80 -14.56 -13.70
N ILE A 334 5.94 -13.89 -13.42
CA ILE A 334 7.16 -14.54 -12.96
C ILE A 334 6.98 -15.00 -11.51
N ARG A 335 6.31 -14.20 -10.68
CA ARG A 335 5.99 -14.54 -9.29
C ARG A 335 5.12 -15.79 -9.21
N GLN A 336 4.08 -15.87 -10.04
CA GLN A 336 3.21 -17.05 -10.13
C GLN A 336 4.01 -18.29 -10.53
N PHE A 337 4.86 -18.21 -11.57
CA PHE A 337 5.72 -19.32 -11.98
C PHE A 337 6.66 -19.75 -10.83
N ALA A 338 7.27 -18.79 -10.13
CA ALA A 338 8.15 -19.08 -8.99
C ALA A 338 7.36 -19.71 -7.82
N ALA A 339 6.11 -19.28 -7.58
CA ALA A 339 5.23 -19.85 -6.57
C ALA A 339 4.86 -21.32 -6.88
N ASP A 340 4.60 -21.65 -8.15
CA ASP A 340 4.37 -23.02 -8.59
C ASP A 340 5.63 -23.88 -8.32
N ARG A 341 6.84 -23.38 -8.63
CA ARG A 341 8.10 -24.08 -8.32
C ARG A 341 8.34 -24.22 -6.81
N LEU A 342 7.90 -23.25 -6.00
CA LEU A 342 7.94 -23.35 -4.54
C LEU A 342 7.02 -24.45 -4.03
N ALA A 343 5.81 -24.56 -4.61
CA ALA A 343 4.85 -25.60 -4.29
C ALA A 343 5.35 -26.99 -4.71
N ASP A 344 5.88 -27.13 -5.93
CA ASP A 344 6.48 -28.37 -6.45
C ASP A 344 7.63 -28.88 -5.56
N ALA A 345 8.40 -27.95 -4.98
CA ALA A 345 9.49 -28.27 -4.05
C ALA A 345 9.02 -28.61 -2.62
N GLY A 346 7.72 -28.43 -2.30
CA GLY A 346 7.20 -28.66 -0.96
C GLY A 346 7.67 -27.64 0.10
N GLU A 347 8.21 -26.48 -0.33
CA GLU A 347 8.83 -25.50 0.58
C GLU A 347 7.88 -24.38 1.02
N VAL A 348 6.59 -24.39 0.62
CA VAL A 348 5.64 -23.29 0.85
C VAL A 348 5.52 -22.96 2.34
N ALA A 349 5.22 -23.93 3.19
CA ALA A 349 5.01 -23.72 4.62
C ALA A 349 6.27 -23.14 5.29
N ALA A 350 7.41 -23.79 5.10
CA ALA A 350 8.67 -23.34 5.68
C ALA A 350 9.10 -21.94 5.22
N THR A 351 8.77 -21.57 3.98
CA THR A 351 9.09 -20.23 3.44
C THR A 351 8.14 -19.18 4.03
N ARG A 352 6.85 -19.49 4.17
CA ARG A 352 5.87 -18.61 4.84
C ARG A 352 6.19 -18.42 6.32
N ASP A 353 6.66 -19.45 7.02
CA ASP A 353 7.07 -19.33 8.42
C ASP A 353 8.27 -18.38 8.57
N ARG A 354 9.26 -18.46 7.68
CA ARG A 354 10.39 -17.52 7.66
C ARG A 354 9.95 -16.09 7.32
N HIS A 355 9.03 -15.94 6.38
CA HIS A 355 8.44 -14.65 6.03
C HIS A 355 7.71 -14.04 7.22
N LEU A 356 6.83 -14.80 7.89
CA LEU A 356 6.16 -14.37 9.13
C LEU A 356 7.15 -13.97 10.21
N ALA A 357 8.20 -14.77 10.42
CA ALA A 357 9.23 -14.47 11.43
C ALA A 357 9.99 -13.17 11.10
N HIS A 358 10.32 -12.94 9.82
CA HIS A 358 10.95 -11.70 9.37
C HIS A 358 10.05 -10.48 9.59
N VAL A 359 8.79 -10.57 9.14
CA VAL A 359 7.81 -9.47 9.27
C VAL A 359 7.53 -9.16 10.73
N LEU A 360 7.38 -10.20 11.58
CA LEU A 360 7.18 -10.03 13.01
C LEU A 360 8.37 -9.32 13.66
N ALA A 361 9.60 -9.75 13.38
CA ALA A 361 10.80 -9.12 13.92
C ALA A 361 10.95 -7.65 13.47
N PHE A 362 10.60 -7.36 12.21
CA PHE A 362 10.59 -6.01 11.67
C PHE A 362 9.60 -5.10 12.41
N VAL A 363 8.36 -5.57 12.62
CA VAL A 363 7.30 -4.79 13.28
C VAL A 363 7.57 -4.64 14.77
N GLU A 364 7.99 -5.70 15.47
CA GLU A 364 8.35 -5.62 16.90
C GLU A 364 9.54 -4.70 17.13
N GLY A 365 10.51 -4.67 16.21
CA GLY A 365 11.62 -3.72 16.24
C GLY A 365 11.18 -2.27 16.03
N ALA A 366 10.15 -2.05 15.21
CA ALA A 366 9.58 -0.74 14.94
C ALA A 366 8.70 -0.21 16.09
N GLU A 367 8.00 -1.08 16.81
CA GLU A 367 6.97 -0.73 17.80
C GLU A 367 7.41 0.31 18.84
N PRO A 368 8.60 0.24 19.46
CA PRO A 368 9.04 1.25 20.42
C PRO A 368 9.25 2.64 19.81
N GLU A 369 9.60 2.69 18.53
CA GLU A 369 9.87 3.93 17.80
C GLU A 369 8.61 4.51 17.16
N LEU A 370 7.61 3.69 16.83
CA LEU A 370 6.32 4.14 16.32
C LEU A 370 5.64 5.15 17.23
N ARG A 371 5.85 5.07 18.54
CA ARG A 371 5.39 6.06 19.51
C ARG A 371 6.22 7.34 19.52
N ARG A 372 7.48 7.31 19.09
CA ARG A 372 8.43 8.44 19.15
C ARG A 372 8.52 9.21 17.85
N ASP A 373 8.66 8.51 16.74
CA ASP A 373 8.80 9.08 15.39
C ASP A 373 7.96 8.29 14.39
N LEU A 374 6.67 8.56 14.45
CA LEU A 374 5.67 7.91 13.64
C LEU A 374 5.85 8.17 12.14
N ASP A 375 6.29 9.38 11.78
CA ASP A 375 6.41 9.79 10.37
C ASP A 375 7.53 9.01 9.66
N ALA A 376 8.64 8.75 10.34
CA ALA A 376 9.75 7.98 9.76
C ALA A 376 9.37 6.52 9.48
N TRP A 377 8.59 5.90 10.39
CA TRP A 377 8.17 4.51 10.25
C TRP A 377 6.95 4.31 9.36
N ARG A 378 6.07 5.30 9.25
CA ARG A 378 4.90 5.25 8.40
C ARG A 378 5.25 4.84 6.97
N THR A 379 6.14 5.59 6.32
CA THR A 379 6.56 5.31 4.94
C THR A 379 7.15 3.91 4.78
N ARG A 380 7.90 3.42 5.78
CA ARG A 380 8.50 2.07 5.73
C ARG A 380 7.44 0.98 5.85
N LEU A 381 6.47 1.15 6.76
CA LEU A 381 5.38 0.19 6.95
C LEU A 381 4.38 0.20 5.78
N GLU A 382 4.13 1.36 5.17
CA GLU A 382 3.32 1.47 3.94
C GLU A 382 3.92 0.64 2.79
N LEU A 383 5.25 0.60 2.68
CA LEU A 383 5.94 -0.19 1.67
C LEU A 383 5.81 -1.70 1.88
N GLU A 384 5.63 -2.13 3.12
CA GLU A 384 5.53 -3.55 3.50
C GLU A 384 4.07 -4.00 3.75
N GLN A 385 3.07 -3.17 3.41
CA GLN A 385 1.66 -3.44 3.71
C GLN A 385 1.17 -4.79 3.17
N ALA A 386 1.53 -5.14 1.93
CA ALA A 386 1.16 -6.41 1.33
C ALA A 386 1.80 -7.61 2.05
N ASP A 387 3.04 -7.44 2.52
CA ASP A 387 3.76 -8.47 3.28
C ASP A 387 3.21 -8.62 4.70
N LEU A 388 2.87 -7.50 5.34
CA LEU A 388 2.19 -7.48 6.65
C LEU A 388 0.89 -8.28 6.60
N ARG A 389 0.06 -8.04 5.60
CA ARG A 389 -1.19 -8.75 5.39
C ARG A 389 -0.97 -10.24 5.15
N THR A 390 -0.08 -10.59 4.23
CA THR A 390 0.25 -11.99 3.92
C THR A 390 0.78 -12.74 5.14
N ALA A 391 1.62 -12.09 5.97
CA ALA A 391 2.14 -12.67 7.19
C ALA A 391 1.06 -12.85 8.27
N LEU A 392 0.14 -11.88 8.43
CA LEU A 392 -1.00 -11.97 9.34
C LEU A 392 -1.93 -13.12 8.95
N GLU A 393 -2.31 -13.22 7.67
CA GLU A 393 -3.18 -14.29 7.17
C GLU A 393 -2.57 -15.66 7.46
N TRP A 394 -1.30 -15.86 7.15
CA TRP A 394 -0.61 -17.10 7.41
C TRP A 394 -0.51 -17.41 8.92
N GLY A 395 -0.02 -16.44 9.71
CA GLY A 395 0.23 -16.62 11.13
C GLY A 395 -1.03 -16.88 11.95
N LEU A 396 -2.16 -16.23 11.60
CA LEU A 396 -3.43 -16.46 12.26
C LEU A 396 -4.12 -17.77 11.83
N ALA A 397 -3.83 -18.30 10.64
CA ALA A 397 -4.32 -19.59 10.18
C ALA A 397 -3.48 -20.77 10.70
N ALA A 398 -2.22 -20.55 11.09
CA ALA A 398 -1.28 -21.58 11.50
C ALA A 398 -1.79 -22.40 12.71
N PRO A 399 -1.34 -23.65 12.88
CA PRO A 399 -1.64 -24.46 14.07
C PRO A 399 -1.22 -23.77 15.38
N ASP A 400 -0.01 -23.19 15.39
CA ASP A 400 0.44 -22.25 16.44
C ASP A 400 0.16 -20.80 15.99
N PRO A 401 -0.88 -20.14 16.53
CA PRO A 401 -1.24 -18.79 16.14
C PRO A 401 -0.43 -17.70 16.86
N GLU A 402 0.45 -18.03 17.80
CA GLU A 402 1.11 -17.03 18.64
C GLU A 402 1.92 -16.02 17.85
N PRO A 403 2.74 -16.38 16.83
CA PRO A 403 3.42 -15.39 16.00
C PRO A 403 2.48 -14.44 15.28
N GLY A 404 1.37 -14.93 14.73
CA GLY A 404 0.33 -14.11 14.08
C GLY A 404 -0.39 -13.19 15.07
N ARG A 405 -0.68 -13.67 16.28
CA ARG A 405 -1.26 -12.88 17.37
C ARG A 405 -0.31 -11.76 17.82
N ARG A 406 0.98 -12.05 17.94
CA ARG A 406 2.01 -11.06 18.28
C ARG A 406 2.11 -9.99 17.19
N LEU A 407 2.12 -10.40 15.93
CA LEU A 407 2.12 -9.46 14.80
C LEU A 407 0.88 -8.56 14.83
N ALA A 408 -0.32 -9.12 15.03
CA ALA A 408 -1.55 -8.33 15.15
C ALA A 408 -1.51 -7.35 16.34
N ALA A 409 -0.90 -7.74 17.49
CA ALA A 409 -0.78 -6.90 18.67
C ALA A 409 0.21 -5.73 18.51
N ALA A 410 1.12 -5.79 17.53
CA ALA A 410 2.13 -4.77 17.28
C ALA A 410 1.71 -3.72 16.24
N LEU A 411 0.60 -3.94 15.51
CA LEU A 411 0.15 -3.10 14.40
C LEU A 411 -0.97 -2.06 14.71
N PRO A 412 -1.61 -2.00 15.88
CA PRO A 412 -2.75 -1.10 16.11
C PRO A 412 -2.46 0.38 15.83
N TRP A 413 -1.25 0.85 16.14
CA TRP A 413 -0.84 2.22 15.84
C TRP A 413 -0.79 2.50 14.33
N LEU A 414 -0.36 1.53 13.52
CA LEU A 414 -0.38 1.64 12.06
C LEU A 414 -1.81 1.78 11.55
N TRP A 415 -2.71 0.89 11.96
CA TRP A 415 -4.11 0.91 11.53
C TRP A 415 -4.87 2.16 11.97
N HIS A 416 -4.60 2.63 13.21
CA HIS A 416 -5.18 3.86 13.74
C HIS A 416 -4.81 5.09 12.90
N LEU A 417 -3.58 5.13 12.36
CA LEU A 417 -3.07 6.28 11.63
C LEU A 417 -3.46 6.31 10.16
N HIS A 418 -3.57 5.13 9.54
CA HIS A 418 -3.87 5.01 8.11
C HIS A 418 -5.36 4.94 7.78
N GLY A 419 -6.25 5.05 8.77
CA GLY A 419 -7.68 4.90 8.56
C GLY A 419 -8.09 3.48 8.16
N GLN A 420 -7.23 2.48 8.39
CA GLN A 420 -7.50 1.05 8.13
C GLN A 420 -8.18 0.37 9.31
N GLY A 421 -9.02 1.12 10.02
CA GLY A 421 -9.68 0.66 11.23
C GLY A 421 -10.49 -0.63 11.07
N PRO A 422 -11.36 -0.76 10.06
CA PRO A 422 -12.16 -1.98 9.88
C PRO A 422 -11.31 -3.23 9.69
N GLU A 423 -10.27 -3.17 8.86
CA GLU A 423 -9.35 -4.29 8.62
C GLU A 423 -8.56 -4.64 9.89
N GLY A 424 -8.02 -3.63 10.57
CA GLY A 424 -7.28 -3.83 11.82
C GLY A 424 -8.14 -4.49 12.89
N ILE A 425 -9.40 -4.05 13.05
CA ILE A 425 -10.36 -4.66 13.99
C ILE A 425 -10.63 -6.12 13.62
N ASP A 426 -10.76 -6.46 12.34
CA ASP A 426 -10.97 -7.85 11.93
C ASP A 426 -9.78 -8.73 12.29
N PHE A 427 -8.55 -8.33 11.96
CA PHE A 427 -7.34 -9.07 12.33
C PHE A 427 -7.21 -9.24 13.85
N LEU A 428 -7.45 -8.18 14.63
CA LEU A 428 -7.42 -8.25 16.09
C LEU A 428 -8.48 -9.20 16.64
N ARG A 429 -9.70 -9.17 16.13
CA ARG A 429 -10.77 -10.10 16.51
C ARG A 429 -10.43 -11.54 16.15
N ARG A 430 -9.86 -11.79 14.98
CA ARG A 430 -9.38 -13.11 14.55
C ARG A 430 -8.27 -13.59 15.50
N ALA A 431 -7.31 -12.74 15.84
CA ALA A 431 -6.25 -13.05 16.78
C ALA A 431 -6.80 -13.43 18.19
N ILE A 432 -7.79 -12.69 18.70
CA ILE A 432 -8.44 -12.96 19.97
C ILE A 432 -9.21 -14.29 19.92
N ARG A 433 -9.93 -14.57 18.84
CA ARG A 433 -10.69 -15.82 18.67
C ARG A 433 -9.80 -17.07 18.65
N ARG A 434 -8.54 -16.95 18.29
CA ARG A 434 -7.58 -18.08 18.31
C ARG A 434 -7.25 -18.57 19.73
N ALA A 435 -7.39 -17.69 20.75
CA ALA A 435 -7.20 -18.05 22.16
C ALA A 435 -8.16 -17.22 23.04
N PRO A 436 -9.48 -17.52 23.03
CA PRO A 436 -10.50 -16.68 23.66
C PRO A 436 -10.45 -16.67 25.19
N GLN A 437 -9.82 -17.67 25.82
CA GLN A 437 -9.66 -17.79 27.26
C GLN A 437 -8.30 -17.27 27.75
N ASP A 438 -7.45 -16.77 26.84
CA ASP A 438 -6.13 -16.24 27.19
C ASP A 438 -6.28 -14.96 28.03
N ARG A 439 -5.54 -14.87 29.14
CA ARG A 439 -5.44 -13.70 30.00
C ARG A 439 -4.01 -13.21 30.13
N SER A 440 -3.19 -13.57 29.14
CA SER A 440 -1.82 -13.11 29.06
C SER A 440 -1.73 -11.61 28.70
N ARG A 441 -0.54 -11.05 28.88
CA ARG A 441 -0.21 -9.72 28.39
C ARG A 441 -0.51 -9.54 26.90
N LEU A 442 -0.30 -10.59 26.08
CA LEU A 442 -0.59 -10.55 24.65
C LEU A 442 -2.08 -10.32 24.39
N GLN A 443 -2.95 -11.02 25.12
CA GLN A 443 -4.41 -10.81 25.02
C GLN A 443 -4.81 -9.39 25.42
N GLY A 444 -4.21 -8.86 26.49
CA GLY A 444 -4.41 -7.47 26.92
C GLY A 444 -4.03 -6.48 25.82
N ARG A 445 -2.88 -6.67 25.16
CA ARG A 445 -2.43 -5.84 24.03
C ARG A 445 -3.36 -5.92 22.83
N LEU A 446 -3.88 -7.10 22.48
CA LEU A 446 -4.84 -7.26 21.37
C LEU A 446 -6.15 -6.51 21.65
N LEU A 447 -6.67 -6.59 22.87
CA LEU A 447 -7.88 -5.85 23.30
C LEU A 447 -7.64 -4.34 23.32
N THR A 448 -6.48 -3.89 23.83
CA THR A 448 -6.05 -2.49 23.77
C THR A 448 -5.96 -2.00 22.32
N GLY A 449 -5.48 -2.86 21.42
CA GLY A 449 -5.46 -2.59 19.99
C GLY A 449 -6.84 -2.35 19.40
N ILE A 450 -7.85 -3.15 19.78
CA ILE A 450 -9.26 -2.90 19.37
C ILE A 450 -9.72 -1.53 19.87
N ALA A 451 -9.48 -1.20 21.14
CA ALA A 451 -9.89 0.08 21.71
C ALA A 451 -9.23 1.27 20.97
N LEU A 452 -7.94 1.17 20.67
CA LEU A 452 -7.19 2.21 19.96
C LEU A 452 -7.69 2.41 18.52
N VAL A 453 -7.92 1.31 17.80
CA VAL A 453 -8.32 1.37 16.39
C VAL A 453 -9.79 1.77 16.24
N ALA A 454 -10.64 1.40 17.20
CA ALA A 454 -12.07 1.73 17.19
C ALA A 454 -12.34 3.23 17.32
N ASP A 455 -11.45 4.01 17.95
CA ASP A 455 -11.53 5.48 18.04
C ASP A 455 -11.68 6.17 16.66
N THR A 456 -11.17 5.55 15.60
CA THR A 456 -11.26 6.09 14.24
C THR A 456 -12.23 5.34 13.32
N ALA A 457 -12.77 4.19 13.72
CA ALA A 457 -13.38 3.24 12.79
C ALA A 457 -14.75 2.68 13.19
N SER A 458 -15.24 2.92 14.39
CA SER A 458 -16.40 2.18 14.91
C SER A 458 -17.44 3.04 15.62
N PRO A 459 -18.73 2.59 15.67
CA PRO A 459 -19.74 3.21 16.52
C PRO A 459 -19.34 3.17 18.00
N PHE A 460 -19.70 4.22 18.72
CA PHE A 460 -19.47 4.38 20.15
C PHE A 460 -19.79 3.12 20.98
N GLY A 461 -18.88 2.71 21.85
CA GLY A 461 -19.06 1.62 22.81
C GLY A 461 -18.08 0.46 22.68
N LEU A 462 -17.63 0.11 21.47
CA LEU A 462 -16.67 -0.97 21.25
C LEU A 462 -15.32 -0.68 21.93
N GLU A 463 -14.89 0.57 21.86
CA GLU A 463 -13.66 1.05 22.50
C GLU A 463 -13.68 0.82 24.00
N TYR A 464 -14.77 1.22 24.66
CA TYR A 464 -14.90 1.12 26.10
C TYR A 464 -14.87 -0.33 26.58
N ASP A 465 -15.65 -1.21 25.97
CA ASP A 465 -15.73 -2.63 26.38
C ASP A 465 -14.38 -3.34 26.18
N ALA A 466 -13.70 -3.07 25.07
CA ALA A 466 -12.39 -3.63 24.79
C ALA A 466 -11.34 -3.09 25.78
N ALA A 467 -11.34 -1.79 26.04
CA ALA A 467 -10.42 -1.15 26.98
C ALA A 467 -10.64 -1.65 28.42
N GLN A 468 -11.88 -1.87 28.87
CA GLN A 468 -12.19 -2.40 30.19
C GLN A 468 -11.67 -3.84 30.36
N ARG A 469 -11.90 -4.70 29.38
CA ARG A 469 -11.38 -6.07 29.40
C ARG A 469 -9.84 -6.11 29.38
N ALA A 470 -9.23 -5.20 28.62
CA ALA A 470 -7.78 -5.05 28.62
C ALA A 470 -7.25 -4.54 29.98
N LEU A 471 -7.96 -3.61 30.60
CA LEU A 471 -7.65 -3.06 31.93
C LEU A 471 -7.68 -4.14 33.01
N GLU A 472 -8.68 -5.04 33.00
CA GLU A 472 -8.74 -6.18 33.92
C GLU A 472 -7.47 -7.04 33.79
N ILE A 473 -7.09 -7.41 32.55
CA ILE A 473 -5.90 -8.22 32.28
C ILE A 473 -4.62 -7.47 32.69
N ALA A 474 -4.48 -6.19 32.36
CA ALA A 474 -3.32 -5.39 32.72
C ALA A 474 -3.15 -5.32 34.24
N THR A 475 -4.25 -5.18 34.98
CA THR A 475 -4.26 -5.16 36.43
C THR A 475 -3.87 -6.50 37.02
N GLU A 476 -4.41 -7.62 36.51
CA GLU A 476 -4.04 -8.98 36.94
C GLU A 476 -2.57 -9.30 36.66
N GLN A 477 -2.03 -8.79 35.56
CA GLN A 477 -0.63 -9.02 35.16
C GLN A 477 0.36 -8.03 35.79
N GLY A 478 -0.13 -7.00 36.49
CA GLY A 478 0.72 -5.93 37.04
C GLY A 478 1.44 -5.10 35.97
N ASP A 479 0.84 -5.00 34.76
CA ASP A 479 1.39 -4.24 33.63
C ASP A 479 0.97 -2.77 33.71
N GLU A 480 1.67 -1.98 34.51
CA GLU A 480 1.33 -0.57 34.74
C GLU A 480 1.33 0.30 33.47
N PRO A 481 2.28 0.18 32.51
CA PRO A 481 2.19 0.91 31.23
C PRO A 481 0.94 0.56 30.43
N LEU A 482 0.59 -0.72 30.34
CA LEU A 482 -0.63 -1.15 29.64
C LEU A 482 -1.88 -0.68 30.39
N ARG A 483 -1.88 -0.73 31.74
CA ARG A 483 -2.97 -0.23 32.58
C ARG A 483 -3.24 1.25 32.35
N ALA A 484 -2.20 2.07 32.32
CA ALA A 484 -2.32 3.51 32.07
C ALA A 484 -2.94 3.82 30.69
N LEU A 485 -2.49 3.10 29.66
CA LEU A 485 -3.05 3.24 28.30
C LEU A 485 -4.53 2.79 28.25
N CYS A 486 -4.88 1.67 28.87
CA CYS A 486 -6.27 1.18 28.95
C CYS A 486 -7.19 2.16 29.68
N LEU A 487 -6.74 2.78 30.77
CA LEU A 487 -7.49 3.83 31.48
C LEU A 487 -7.73 5.04 30.57
N THR A 488 -6.71 5.47 29.83
CA THR A 488 -6.82 6.58 28.87
C THR A 488 -7.85 6.26 27.78
N LEU A 489 -7.78 5.08 27.14
CA LEU A 489 -8.72 4.65 26.11
C LEU A 489 -10.13 4.45 26.67
N SER A 490 -10.27 3.95 27.92
CA SER A 490 -11.56 3.87 28.61
C SER A 490 -12.18 5.25 28.84
N ALA A 491 -11.35 6.24 29.17
CA ALA A 491 -11.79 7.62 29.33
C ALA A 491 -12.26 8.23 27.99
N VAL A 492 -11.53 7.94 26.89
CA VAL A 492 -11.92 8.32 25.53
C VAL A 492 -13.25 7.67 25.16
N GLY A 493 -13.43 6.38 25.36
CA GLY A 493 -14.67 5.67 25.02
C GLY A 493 -15.92 6.13 25.83
N ARG A 494 -15.73 6.73 27.01
CA ARG A 494 -16.82 7.33 27.81
C ARG A 494 -17.06 8.80 27.56
N PHE A 495 -16.16 9.45 26.90
CA PHE A 495 -16.09 10.89 26.76
C PHE A 495 -17.42 11.56 26.30
N PHE A 496 -18.14 10.97 25.34
CA PHE A 496 -19.40 11.51 24.85
C PHE A 496 -20.65 11.10 25.64
N THR A 497 -20.53 10.13 26.55
CA THR A 497 -21.68 9.55 27.27
C THR A 497 -21.66 9.83 28.75
N ASP A 498 -20.50 10.00 29.37
CA ASP A 498 -20.30 10.20 30.81
C ASP A 498 -19.04 11.03 31.08
N PHE A 499 -19.17 12.35 31.04
CA PHE A 499 -18.06 13.26 31.31
C PHE A 499 -17.42 13.09 32.70
N ASP A 500 -18.21 12.75 33.73
CA ASP A 500 -17.68 12.58 35.09
C ASP A 500 -16.91 11.27 35.21
N GLY A 501 -17.40 10.21 34.57
CA GLY A 501 -16.67 8.95 34.47
C GLY A 501 -15.38 9.11 33.67
N ALA A 502 -15.44 9.80 32.52
CA ALA A 502 -14.25 10.07 31.69
C ALA A 502 -13.20 10.89 32.46
N TRP A 503 -13.64 11.90 33.21
CA TRP A 503 -12.74 12.68 34.06
C TRP A 503 -12.04 11.83 35.10
N ARG A 504 -12.76 11.01 35.87
CA ARG A 504 -12.17 10.12 36.90
C ARG A 504 -11.15 9.18 36.28
N LEU A 505 -11.52 8.52 35.16
CA LEU A 505 -10.61 7.63 34.45
C LEU A 505 -9.36 8.35 33.93
N SER A 506 -9.50 9.60 33.47
CA SER A 506 -8.33 10.38 33.00
C SER A 506 -7.38 10.79 34.11
N VAL A 507 -7.89 11.00 35.35
CA VAL A 507 -7.06 11.25 36.54
C VAL A 507 -6.30 9.99 36.90
N GLU A 508 -6.97 8.84 37.01
CA GLU A 508 -6.33 7.56 37.29
C GLU A 508 -5.30 7.19 36.20
N ALA A 509 -5.61 7.51 34.92
CA ALA A 509 -4.70 7.29 33.82
C ALA A 509 -3.42 8.13 33.94
N LEU A 510 -3.56 9.40 34.34
CA LEU A 510 -2.42 10.29 34.56
C LEU A 510 -1.53 9.79 35.68
N ASP A 511 -2.11 9.44 36.83
CA ASP A 511 -1.37 8.91 37.99
C ASP A 511 -0.61 7.61 37.61
N ALA A 512 -1.29 6.70 36.91
CA ALA A 512 -0.69 5.45 36.44
C ALA A 512 0.42 5.69 35.41
N ALA A 513 0.23 6.64 34.49
CA ALA A 513 1.22 6.96 33.46
C ALA A 513 2.47 7.63 34.06
N GLU A 514 2.31 8.51 35.05
CA GLU A 514 3.41 9.13 35.78
C GLU A 514 4.20 8.08 36.58
N ALA A 515 3.51 7.16 37.26
CA ALA A 515 4.14 6.05 37.96
C ALA A 515 4.90 5.09 37.03
N ALA A 516 4.36 4.84 35.82
CA ALA A 516 4.98 4.01 34.80
C ALA A 516 6.10 4.72 34.02
N GLY A 517 6.23 6.04 34.14
CA GLY A 517 7.18 6.85 33.38
C GLY A 517 6.83 6.94 31.87
N ASP A 518 5.57 6.70 31.50
CA ASP A 518 5.11 6.77 30.10
C ASP A 518 4.70 8.21 29.73
N ALA A 519 5.68 8.99 29.29
CA ALA A 519 5.47 10.40 28.94
C ALA A 519 4.46 10.63 27.81
N PHE A 520 4.24 9.65 26.92
CA PHE A 520 3.22 9.75 25.88
C PHE A 520 1.82 9.66 26.47
N VAL A 521 1.57 8.67 27.34
CA VAL A 521 0.27 8.50 28.00
C VAL A 521 -0.01 9.65 28.95
N VAL A 522 1.01 10.20 29.64
CA VAL A 522 0.90 11.43 30.44
C VAL A 522 0.36 12.60 29.60
N ASP A 523 0.98 12.85 28.44
CA ASP A 523 0.54 13.94 27.55
C ASP A 523 -0.86 13.67 26.99
N ALA A 524 -1.19 12.43 26.64
CA ALA A 524 -2.53 12.06 26.14
C ALA A 524 -3.62 12.22 27.22
N ALA A 525 -3.35 11.80 28.45
CA ALA A 525 -4.27 11.97 29.57
C ALA A 525 -4.51 13.45 29.91
N ARG A 526 -3.45 14.28 29.90
CA ARG A 526 -3.56 15.74 30.08
C ARG A 526 -4.37 16.41 28.95
N ALA A 527 -4.13 15.97 27.69
CA ALA A 527 -4.93 16.45 26.56
C ALA A 527 -6.41 16.15 26.77
N LEU A 528 -6.74 14.91 27.15
CA LEU A 528 -8.11 14.50 27.40
C LEU A 528 -8.76 15.29 28.55
N GLN A 529 -8.04 15.49 29.66
CA GLN A 529 -8.52 16.35 30.76
C GLN A 529 -8.82 17.77 30.30
N GLY A 530 -7.92 18.36 29.51
CA GLY A 530 -8.11 19.69 28.93
C GLY A 530 -9.31 19.74 27.99
N ILE A 531 -9.51 18.72 27.15
CA ILE A 531 -10.66 18.60 26.26
C ILE A 531 -11.97 18.49 27.07
N ILE A 532 -12.02 17.66 28.11
CA ILE A 532 -13.18 17.52 28.98
C ILE A 532 -13.53 18.85 29.65
N LEU A 533 -12.55 19.57 30.18
CA LEU A 533 -12.78 20.90 30.79
C LEU A 533 -13.28 21.91 29.76
N HIS A 534 -12.71 21.91 28.55
CA HIS A 534 -13.17 22.79 27.47
C HIS A 534 -14.64 22.56 27.12
N LEU A 535 -15.06 21.32 26.99
CA LEU A 535 -16.46 20.97 26.67
C LEU A 535 -17.45 21.22 27.83
N ARG A 536 -16.91 21.46 29.03
CA ARG A 536 -17.68 21.92 30.21
C ARG A 536 -17.63 23.43 30.38
N ASP A 537 -17.26 24.18 29.34
CA ASP A 537 -17.13 25.65 29.38
C ASP A 537 -16.11 26.16 30.41
N ARG A 538 -15.18 25.28 30.89
CA ARG A 538 -14.12 25.64 31.83
C ARG A 538 -12.82 25.96 31.10
N HIS A 539 -12.88 26.88 30.14
CA HIS A 539 -11.79 27.15 29.20
C HIS A 539 -10.49 27.62 29.84
N GLU A 540 -10.58 28.45 30.92
CA GLU A 540 -9.38 28.90 31.64
C GLU A 540 -8.63 27.77 32.33
N ALA A 541 -9.35 26.80 32.89
CA ALA A 541 -8.75 25.62 33.51
C ALA A 541 -8.22 24.61 32.46
N ALA A 542 -8.83 24.57 31.26
CA ALA A 542 -8.45 23.71 30.17
C ALA A 542 -7.10 24.14 29.51
N GLU A 543 -6.88 25.45 29.39
CA GLU A 543 -5.77 26.02 28.61
C GLU A 543 -4.39 25.52 29.04
N PRO A 544 -3.99 25.53 30.32
CA PRO A 544 -2.65 25.07 30.74
C PRO A 544 -2.45 23.57 30.48
N LEU A 545 -3.50 22.74 30.62
CA LEU A 545 -3.42 21.31 30.34
C LEU A 545 -3.23 21.04 28.85
N LEU A 546 -4.03 21.69 28.01
CA LEU A 546 -3.92 21.56 26.55
C LEU A 546 -2.55 22.06 26.05
N ALA A 547 -2.06 23.19 26.56
CA ALA A 547 -0.77 23.75 26.18
C ALA A 547 0.40 22.82 26.55
N SER A 548 0.40 22.29 27.78
CA SER A 548 1.41 21.33 28.24
C SER A 548 1.36 20.04 27.41
N ALA A 549 0.16 19.51 27.14
CA ALA A 549 -0.01 18.31 26.34
C ALA A 549 0.47 18.51 24.89
N VAL A 550 0.14 19.62 24.25
CA VAL A 550 0.58 19.95 22.87
C VAL A 550 2.09 19.96 22.78
N GLU A 551 2.79 20.58 23.74
CA GLU A 551 4.25 20.63 23.74
C GLU A 551 4.90 19.23 23.74
N GLY A 552 4.38 18.32 24.55
CA GLY A 552 4.85 16.94 24.62
C GLY A 552 4.45 16.12 23.38
N LEU A 553 3.19 16.23 22.94
CA LEU A 553 2.65 15.48 21.81
C LEU A 553 3.27 15.88 20.47
N LEU A 554 3.63 17.15 20.26
CA LEU A 554 4.35 17.58 19.03
C LEU A 554 5.68 16.82 18.84
N ARG A 555 6.30 16.39 19.94
CA ARG A 555 7.54 15.60 19.91
C ARG A 555 7.31 14.09 19.81
N ARG A 556 6.11 13.60 20.19
CA ARG A 556 5.84 12.16 20.35
C ARG A 556 4.75 11.63 19.43
N HIS A 557 3.74 12.45 19.12
CA HIS A 557 2.58 12.02 18.33
C HIS A 557 1.82 13.19 17.70
N ARG A 558 2.27 13.62 16.54
CA ARG A 558 1.73 14.79 15.83
C ARG A 558 0.23 14.73 15.56
N GLY A 559 -0.33 13.52 15.30
CA GLY A 559 -1.76 13.37 15.04
C GLY A 559 -2.61 13.78 16.24
N ILE A 560 -2.28 13.30 17.45
CA ILE A 560 -3.00 13.71 18.68
C ILE A 560 -2.71 15.17 19.00
N ALA A 561 -1.48 15.67 18.75
CA ALA A 561 -1.13 17.08 18.90
C ALA A 561 -2.03 17.99 18.05
N ALA A 562 -2.27 17.62 16.77
CA ALA A 562 -3.14 18.40 15.88
C ALA A 562 -4.58 18.48 16.42
N THR A 563 -5.14 17.36 16.90
CA THR A 563 -6.47 17.34 17.54
C THR A 563 -6.48 18.22 18.78
N THR A 564 -5.46 18.12 19.65
CA THR A 564 -5.35 18.91 20.89
C THR A 564 -5.23 20.41 20.59
N LEU A 565 -4.45 20.81 19.57
CA LEU A 565 -4.36 22.18 19.07
C LEU A 565 -5.72 22.70 18.58
N GLY A 566 -6.51 21.85 17.90
CA GLY A 566 -7.87 22.19 17.47
C GLY A 566 -8.78 22.55 18.65
N PHE A 567 -8.75 21.75 19.72
CA PHE A 567 -9.50 22.05 20.95
C PHE A 567 -8.98 23.30 21.67
N GLN A 568 -7.67 23.52 21.70
CA GLN A 568 -7.06 24.72 22.25
C GLN A 568 -7.48 25.96 21.45
N ALA A 569 -7.54 25.88 20.11
CA ALA A 569 -8.04 26.93 19.25
C ALA A 569 -9.52 27.23 19.51
N SER A 570 -10.34 26.19 19.66
CA SER A 570 -11.76 26.30 20.01
C SER A 570 -11.97 26.99 21.38
N GLY A 571 -11.15 26.65 22.38
CA GLY A 571 -11.19 27.32 23.70
C GLY A 571 -10.80 28.78 23.63
N ALA A 572 -9.80 29.14 22.86
CA ALA A 572 -9.43 30.53 22.61
C ALA A 572 -10.54 31.29 21.89
N LEU A 573 -11.23 30.63 20.95
CA LEU A 573 -12.40 31.22 20.26
C LEU A 573 -13.55 31.46 21.21
N SER A 574 -13.92 30.50 22.04
CA SER A 574 -15.00 30.61 23.03
C SER A 574 -14.78 31.72 24.05
N THR A 575 -13.51 32.05 24.33
CA THR A 575 -13.11 33.15 25.23
C THR A 575 -12.86 34.48 24.50
N GLY A 576 -13.21 34.58 23.20
CA GLY A 576 -13.07 35.81 22.40
C GLY A 576 -11.65 36.17 21.96
N ARG A 577 -10.67 35.29 22.17
CA ARG A 577 -9.25 35.51 21.81
C ARG A 577 -8.97 35.14 20.36
N LEU A 578 -9.62 35.87 19.42
CA LEU A 578 -9.63 35.54 17.97
C LEU A 578 -8.24 35.38 17.35
N HIS A 579 -7.29 36.25 17.71
CA HIS A 579 -5.93 36.15 17.17
C HIS A 579 -5.20 34.90 17.64
N GLN A 580 -5.40 34.47 18.87
CA GLN A 580 -4.84 33.25 19.42
C GLN A 580 -5.50 32.03 18.79
N ALA A 581 -6.84 32.03 18.70
CA ALA A 581 -7.62 30.97 18.07
C ALA A 581 -7.16 30.72 16.63
N ARG A 582 -6.95 31.78 15.86
CA ARG A 582 -6.46 31.69 14.48
C ARG A 582 -5.08 31.06 14.41
N ARG A 583 -4.11 31.54 15.19
CA ARG A 583 -2.74 30.96 15.17
C ARG A 583 -2.74 29.48 15.50
N LEU A 584 -3.48 29.09 16.53
CA LEU A 584 -3.58 27.68 16.96
C LEU A 584 -4.26 26.81 15.91
N ALA A 585 -5.32 27.31 15.26
CA ALA A 585 -6.01 26.59 14.20
C ALA A 585 -5.13 26.43 12.94
N GLU A 586 -4.41 27.50 12.55
CA GLU A 586 -3.42 27.43 11.44
C GLU A 586 -2.29 26.45 11.76
N GLU A 587 -1.84 26.38 13.02
CA GLU A 587 -0.83 25.44 13.47
C GLU A 587 -1.37 23.99 13.46
N ALA A 588 -2.58 23.78 13.94
CA ALA A 588 -3.24 22.47 13.90
C ALA A 588 -3.32 21.91 12.47
N VAL A 589 -3.71 22.75 11.49
CA VAL A 589 -3.75 22.39 10.06
C VAL A 589 -2.33 22.06 9.55
N ARG A 590 -1.33 22.89 9.85
CA ARG A 590 0.06 22.63 9.42
C ARG A 590 0.64 21.34 9.99
N VAL A 591 0.23 20.95 11.18
CA VAL A 591 0.65 19.69 11.81
C VAL A 591 -0.10 18.50 11.20
N ALA A 592 -1.40 18.64 10.88
CA ALA A 592 -2.24 17.56 10.38
C ALA A 592 -2.00 17.25 8.88
N GLU A 593 -1.81 18.26 8.03
CA GLU A 593 -1.70 18.08 6.57
C GLU A 593 -0.61 17.09 6.12
N PRO A 594 0.62 17.13 6.67
CA PRO A 594 1.67 16.19 6.25
C PRO A 594 1.39 14.74 6.67
N LEU A 595 0.49 14.52 7.63
CA LEU A 595 0.17 13.18 8.13
C LEU A 595 -0.71 12.38 7.17
N GLY A 596 -1.36 13.03 6.19
CA GLY A 596 -2.30 12.37 5.29
C GLY A 596 -3.58 11.87 5.97
N ASP A 597 -3.83 12.27 7.21
CA ASP A 597 -5.03 11.91 7.99
C ASP A 597 -6.16 12.89 7.67
N TYR A 598 -6.98 12.54 6.70
CA TYR A 598 -8.07 13.39 6.22
C TYR A 598 -9.10 13.73 7.29
N HIS A 599 -9.33 12.84 8.28
CA HIS A 599 -10.25 13.11 9.38
C HIS A 599 -9.73 14.26 10.25
N ARG A 600 -8.46 14.18 10.68
CA ARG A 600 -7.82 15.24 11.49
C ARG A 600 -7.65 16.52 10.70
N VAL A 601 -7.29 16.45 9.43
CA VAL A 601 -7.24 17.61 8.52
C VAL A 601 -8.61 18.24 8.39
N GLY A 602 -9.68 17.47 8.19
CA GLY A 602 -11.05 17.95 8.10
C GLY A 602 -11.51 18.65 9.38
N SER A 603 -11.29 18.03 10.54
CA SER A 603 -11.68 18.60 11.85
C SER A 603 -10.91 19.90 12.17
N THR A 604 -9.60 19.95 11.93
CA THR A 604 -8.79 21.15 12.16
C THR A 604 -9.14 22.28 11.19
N ARG A 605 -9.40 21.98 9.92
CA ARG A 605 -9.88 22.96 8.93
C ARG A 605 -11.27 23.50 9.28
N SER A 606 -12.15 22.68 9.85
CA SER A 606 -13.48 23.14 10.32
C SER A 606 -13.36 24.16 11.43
N VAL A 607 -12.44 23.95 12.38
CA VAL A 607 -12.14 24.96 13.43
C VAL A 607 -11.58 26.24 12.81
N LEU A 608 -10.66 26.14 11.86
CA LEU A 608 -10.09 27.29 11.16
C LEU A 608 -11.16 28.08 10.39
N ALA A 609 -12.05 27.38 9.68
CA ALA A 609 -13.16 27.99 8.95
C ALA A 609 -14.11 28.74 9.90
N LEU A 610 -14.41 28.17 11.07
CA LEU A 610 -15.23 28.84 12.09
C LEU A 610 -14.55 30.12 12.60
N VAL A 611 -13.25 30.07 12.87
CA VAL A 611 -12.45 31.25 13.27
C VAL A 611 -12.49 32.34 12.19
N HIS A 612 -12.34 31.99 10.91
CA HIS A 612 -12.41 32.95 9.80
C HIS A 612 -13.83 33.55 9.64
N GLY A 613 -14.87 32.71 9.75
CA GLY A 613 -16.24 33.16 9.66
C GLY A 613 -16.59 34.21 10.75
N LEU A 614 -16.15 33.98 11.99
CA LEU A 614 -16.37 34.91 13.10
C LEU A 614 -15.47 36.15 13.04
N ALA A 615 -14.34 36.08 12.34
CA ALA A 615 -13.46 37.23 12.09
C ALA A 615 -13.93 38.11 10.90
N GLY A 616 -15.02 37.74 10.23
CA GLY A 616 -15.58 38.53 9.12
C GLY A 616 -14.82 38.39 7.79
N ARG A 617 -14.22 37.26 7.55
CA ARG A 617 -13.46 36.97 6.32
C ARG A 617 -14.02 35.77 5.59
#